data_b42022990f60cabd32ceda5de26b66a4
#
_entry.id   b42022990f60cabd32ceda5de26b66a4
#
_cell.length_a   1.000
_cell.length_b   1.000
_cell.length_c   1.000
_cell.angle_alpha   90.00
_cell.angle_beta   90.00
_cell.angle_gamma   90.00
#
_symmetry.space_group_name_H-M   'P 1'
#
loop_
_entity.id
_entity.type
_entity.pdbx_description
1 polymer ?
#
loop_
_entity_poly.entity_id
_entity_poly.type
_entity_poly.pdbx_seq_one_letter_code
_entity_poly.pdbx_strand_id
1 'polypeptide(L)'
;MLHMLHIHHMPDAHQAYDVFLKNNSFLPLRVDNRTFLSYNVMCDCRIEVRKMTAKEKIEALLESSADGTITAAQVTEAGLHRGVLQALVERGELYRFGRGLYVRCSAWEDDFSLLQRRYGRGIYSNDTALYLLGYSDRTPAKYTMTFPKGYNAPSLRQENLIVRRVVPENYMFGQTQIASPSGNPIRVYDLERTLCDILRG
;
A
#
# COMPACT_ATOMS: atom_id res chain seq x y z
N MET A 1 29.71 -61.07 20.69
CA MET A 1 28.76 -60.07 21.22
C MET A 1 28.95 -58.77 20.44
N LEU A 2 28.11 -58.54 19.43
CA LEU A 2 28.18 -57.34 18.58
C LEU A 2 27.28 -56.27 19.19
N HIS A 3 27.86 -55.10 19.49
CA HIS A 3 27.12 -53.89 19.83
C HIS A 3 26.59 -53.22 18.51
N MET A 4 25.25 -53.20 18.36
CA MET A 4 24.54 -52.44 17.36
C MET A 4 24.63 -50.96 17.70
N LEU A 5 25.27 -50.17 16.83
CA LEU A 5 25.26 -48.71 16.85
C LEU A 5 23.91 -48.22 16.27
N HIS A 6 23.19 -47.48 17.08
CA HIS A 6 21.96 -46.76 16.70
C HIS A 6 22.34 -45.61 15.79
N ILE A 7 21.85 -45.66 14.55
CA ILE A 7 21.94 -44.55 13.59
C ILE A 7 20.85 -43.55 13.98
N HIS A 8 21.23 -42.42 14.55
CA HIS A 8 20.32 -41.29 14.75
C HIS A 8 19.93 -40.72 13.38
N HIS A 9 18.63 -40.73 13.14
CA HIS A 9 17.96 -40.11 12.01
C HIS A 9 18.26 -38.60 12.01
N MET A 10 19.01 -38.11 11.02
CA MET A 10 19.19 -36.68 10.78
C MET A 10 17.89 -36.13 10.19
N PRO A 11 17.36 -35.04 10.73
CA PRO A 11 16.20 -34.41 10.09
C PRO A 11 16.58 -33.79 8.76
N ASP A 12 15.68 -33.93 7.77
CA ASP A 12 15.80 -33.41 6.42
C ASP A 12 16.19 -31.92 6.42
N ALA A 13 17.14 -31.55 5.55
CA ALA A 13 17.63 -30.19 5.40
C ALA A 13 16.49 -29.17 5.15
N HIS A 14 15.36 -29.60 4.62
CA HIS A 14 14.15 -28.79 4.42
C HIS A 14 13.48 -28.37 5.74
N GLN A 15 13.42 -29.26 6.74
CA GLN A 15 12.84 -28.95 8.05
C GLN A 15 13.72 -27.98 8.86
N ALA A 16 15.04 -28.03 8.71
CA ALA A 16 15.95 -27.11 9.37
C ALA A 16 15.83 -25.67 8.81
N TYR A 17 15.52 -25.54 7.53
CA TYR A 17 15.35 -24.24 6.87
C TYR A 17 14.05 -23.52 7.28
N ASP A 18 12.97 -24.26 7.45
CA ASP A 18 11.68 -23.71 7.90
C ASP A 18 11.69 -23.23 9.36
N VAL A 19 12.50 -23.86 10.22
CA VAL A 19 12.70 -23.42 11.61
C VAL A 19 13.56 -22.17 11.69
N PHE A 20 14.53 -22.00 10.77
CA PHE A 20 15.41 -20.84 10.70
C PHE A 20 14.66 -19.58 10.27
N LEU A 21 13.70 -19.69 9.35
CA LEU A 21 12.91 -18.55 8.86
C LEU A 21 11.86 -18.06 9.85
N LYS A 22 11.44 -18.90 10.81
CA LYS A 22 10.43 -18.51 11.82
C LYS A 22 10.98 -17.76 13.02
N ASN A 23 12.29 -17.75 13.25
CA ASN A 23 12.87 -17.22 14.49
C ASN A 23 13.82 -16.02 14.31
N ASN A 24 13.98 -15.47 13.12
CA ASN A 24 14.87 -14.32 12.91
C ASN A 24 14.10 -13.01 12.77
N SER A 25 13.82 -12.38 13.91
CA SER A 25 13.60 -10.94 14.00
C SER A 25 14.92 -10.22 13.68
N PHE A 26 14.88 -9.35 12.67
CA PHE A 26 15.97 -8.57 12.11
C PHE A 26 16.86 -7.88 13.16
N LEU A 27 18.16 -8.24 13.16
CA LEU A 27 19.24 -7.38 13.63
C LEU A 27 20.25 -7.21 12.49
N PRO A 28 20.66 -6.00 12.13
CA PRO A 28 21.63 -5.77 11.07
C PRO A 28 23.03 -6.12 11.58
N LEU A 29 23.57 -7.26 11.15
CA LEU A 29 24.99 -7.57 11.37
C LEU A 29 25.85 -6.74 10.39
N ARG A 30 26.55 -5.77 10.96
CA ARG A 30 27.64 -5.07 10.31
C ARG A 30 28.78 -6.08 10.14
N VAL A 31 28.99 -6.56 8.91
CA VAL A 31 30.10 -7.45 8.57
C VAL A 31 31.30 -6.60 8.20
N ASP A 32 32.33 -6.63 9.02
CA ASP A 32 33.62 -6.00 8.77
C ASP A 32 34.43 -6.85 7.76
N ASN A 33 35.04 -6.19 6.77
CA ASN A 33 35.54 -6.74 5.51
C ASN A 33 36.92 -7.42 5.63
N ARG A 34 37.31 -8.05 6.77
CA ARG A 34 38.66 -8.55 6.99
C ARG A 34 38.85 -10.00 7.45
N THR A 35 37.85 -10.85 7.40
CA THR A 35 38.00 -12.28 7.75
C THR A 35 37.31 -13.21 6.75
N PHE A 36 37.80 -13.19 5.51
CA PHE A 36 37.45 -14.21 4.51
C PHE A 36 38.67 -15.04 4.18
N LEU A 37 39.04 -15.96 5.08
CA LEU A 37 39.98 -17.02 4.71
C LEU A 37 39.62 -18.32 5.47
N SER A 38 39.35 -19.33 4.65
CA SER A 38 39.31 -20.75 4.95
C SER A 38 38.08 -21.33 5.66
N TYR A 39 37.01 -21.56 4.89
CA TYR A 39 36.31 -22.85 4.92
C TYR A 39 35.86 -23.21 3.50
N ASN A 40 36.73 -23.86 2.75
CA ASN A 40 36.37 -24.61 1.55
C ASN A 40 35.59 -25.87 1.98
N VAL A 41 34.30 -25.74 2.14
CA VAL A 41 33.38 -26.89 2.05
C VAL A 41 32.63 -26.72 0.74
N MET A 42 33.01 -27.58 -0.22
CA MET A 42 32.32 -27.76 -1.50
C MET A 42 30.85 -28.16 -1.21
N CYS A 43 29.97 -27.16 -1.10
CA CYS A 43 28.58 -27.29 -1.46
C CYS A 43 28.37 -26.38 -2.67
N ASP A 44 28.32 -27.01 -3.82
CA ASP A 44 28.01 -26.36 -5.10
C ASP A 44 26.51 -26.03 -5.15
N CYS A 45 26.01 -25.35 -4.13
CA CYS A 45 24.71 -24.69 -4.11
C CYS A 45 24.95 -23.27 -4.61
N ARG A 46 25.12 -23.11 -5.93
CA ARG A 46 24.83 -21.85 -6.60
C ARG A 46 23.35 -21.55 -6.37
N ILE A 47 23.05 -20.88 -5.28
CA ILE A 47 21.79 -20.13 -5.18
C ILE A 47 21.97 -19.02 -6.21
N GLU A 48 21.56 -19.28 -7.45
CA GLU A 48 21.34 -18.21 -8.41
C GLU A 48 20.22 -17.35 -7.83
N VAL A 49 20.59 -16.28 -7.16
CA VAL A 49 19.65 -15.20 -6.81
C VAL A 49 19.21 -14.63 -8.15
N ARG A 50 18.14 -15.22 -8.70
CA ARG A 50 17.51 -14.77 -9.94
C ARG A 50 17.13 -13.32 -9.73
N LYS A 51 17.84 -12.39 -10.37
CA LYS A 51 17.48 -10.97 -10.34
C LYS A 51 16.08 -10.84 -10.91
N MET A 52 15.14 -10.43 -10.06
CA MET A 52 13.77 -10.17 -10.48
C MET A 52 13.76 -9.19 -11.65
N THR A 53 13.04 -9.51 -12.68
CA THR A 53 12.82 -8.62 -13.83
C THR A 53 12.03 -7.37 -13.41
N ALA A 54 12.11 -6.30 -14.20
CA ALA A 54 11.33 -5.09 -13.93
C ALA A 54 9.81 -5.39 -13.84
N LYS A 55 9.32 -6.32 -14.66
CA LYS A 55 7.91 -6.74 -14.65
C LYS A 55 7.56 -7.46 -13.35
N GLU A 56 8.34 -8.43 -12.93
CA GLU A 56 8.13 -9.17 -11.67
C GLU A 56 8.11 -8.24 -10.45
N LYS A 57 9.00 -7.23 -10.42
CA LYS A 57 9.01 -6.24 -9.35
C LYS A 57 7.74 -5.38 -9.32
N ILE A 58 7.21 -4.99 -10.47
CA ILE A 58 5.98 -4.21 -10.56
C ILE A 58 4.77 -5.08 -10.17
N GLU A 59 4.72 -6.32 -10.61
CA GLU A 59 3.68 -7.25 -10.20
C GLU A 59 3.67 -7.46 -8.68
N ALA A 60 4.84 -7.68 -8.07
CA ALA A 60 4.96 -7.78 -6.62
C ALA A 60 4.51 -6.50 -5.88
N LEU A 61 4.80 -5.31 -6.41
CA LEU A 61 4.32 -4.05 -5.85
C LEU A 61 2.80 -3.90 -5.97
N LEU A 62 2.21 -4.31 -7.09
CA LEU A 62 0.76 -4.29 -7.31
C LEU A 62 0.03 -5.30 -6.42
N GLU A 63 0.61 -6.48 -6.21
CA GLU A 63 0.07 -7.52 -5.33
C GLU A 63 0.16 -7.13 -3.84
N SER A 64 1.20 -6.40 -3.46
CA SER A 64 1.32 -5.86 -2.09
C SER A 64 0.31 -4.75 -1.79
N SER A 65 -0.30 -4.17 -2.81
CA SER A 65 -1.33 -3.14 -2.70
C SER A 65 -2.71 -3.79 -2.72
N ALA A 66 -3.49 -3.59 -1.66
CA ALA A 66 -4.84 -4.19 -1.51
C ALA A 66 -5.82 -3.76 -2.63
N ASP A 67 -5.59 -2.61 -3.24
CA ASP A 67 -6.45 -2.01 -4.28
C ASP A 67 -5.81 -2.01 -5.68
N GLY A 68 -4.72 -2.77 -5.89
CA GLY A 68 -4.04 -2.88 -7.19
C GLY A 68 -3.48 -1.55 -7.70
N THR A 69 -3.12 -0.63 -6.81
CA THR A 69 -2.53 0.67 -7.16
C THR A 69 -1.02 0.68 -6.99
N ILE A 70 -0.33 1.47 -7.80
CA ILE A 70 1.11 1.71 -7.70
C ILE A 70 1.43 3.19 -7.91
N THR A 71 2.36 3.71 -7.13
CA THR A 71 2.82 5.09 -7.28
C THR A 71 4.16 5.17 -8.00
N ALA A 72 4.40 6.28 -8.69
CA ALA A 72 5.70 6.53 -9.32
C ALA A 72 6.85 6.60 -8.28
N ALA A 73 6.56 6.93 -7.02
CA ALA A 73 7.54 6.93 -5.93
C ALA A 73 7.96 5.49 -5.60
N GLN A 74 7.01 4.58 -5.38
CA GLN A 74 7.29 3.15 -5.11
C GLN A 74 8.13 2.51 -6.20
N VAL A 75 7.85 2.82 -7.48
CA VAL A 75 8.64 2.32 -8.61
C VAL A 75 10.08 2.83 -8.57
N THR A 76 10.28 4.10 -8.21
CA THR A 76 11.62 4.69 -8.06
C THR A 76 12.36 4.07 -6.87
N GLU A 77 11.70 3.85 -5.74
CA GLU A 77 12.25 3.19 -4.55
C GLU A 77 12.65 1.74 -4.82
N ALA A 78 11.90 1.04 -5.68
CA ALA A 78 12.25 -0.31 -6.15
C ALA A 78 13.42 -0.33 -7.16
N GLY A 79 14.03 0.82 -7.45
CA GLY A 79 15.15 0.96 -8.36
C GLY A 79 14.77 0.83 -9.84
N LEU A 80 13.50 1.07 -10.19
CA LEU A 80 13.01 1.00 -11.56
C LEU A 80 12.86 2.39 -12.18
N HIS A 81 13.10 2.47 -13.50
CA HIS A 81 12.86 3.70 -14.24
C HIS A 81 11.36 3.93 -14.44
N ARG A 82 10.88 5.15 -14.21
CA ARG A 82 9.45 5.52 -14.32
C ARG A 82 8.85 5.29 -15.70
N GLY A 83 9.66 5.24 -16.75
CA GLY A 83 9.23 4.91 -18.11
C GLY A 83 8.56 3.53 -18.25
N VAL A 84 8.83 2.60 -17.32
CA VAL A 84 8.18 1.29 -17.29
C VAL A 84 6.67 1.44 -17.05
N LEU A 85 6.24 2.40 -16.21
CA LEU A 85 4.83 2.68 -15.97
C LEU A 85 4.13 3.17 -17.26
N GLN A 86 4.80 4.03 -18.03
CA GLN A 86 4.25 4.51 -19.29
C GLN A 86 4.08 3.36 -20.29
N ALA A 87 5.07 2.49 -20.40
CA ALA A 87 4.98 1.30 -21.28
C ALA A 87 3.84 0.34 -20.88
N LEU A 88 3.55 0.21 -19.57
CA LEU A 88 2.43 -0.61 -19.10
C LEU A 88 1.07 0.05 -19.37
N VAL A 89 1.00 1.38 -19.34
CA VAL A 89 -0.20 2.13 -19.74
C VAL A 89 -0.46 1.96 -21.23
N GLU A 90 0.57 2.07 -22.07
CA GLU A 90 0.47 1.87 -23.53
C GLU A 90 0.04 0.44 -23.91
N ARG A 91 0.36 -0.55 -23.07
CA ARG A 91 -0.10 -1.93 -23.23
C ARG A 91 -1.52 -2.19 -22.69
N GLY A 92 -2.12 -1.21 -22.01
CA GLY A 92 -3.42 -1.36 -21.38
C GLY A 92 -3.41 -2.24 -20.11
N GLU A 93 -2.23 -2.52 -19.52
CA GLU A 93 -2.10 -3.26 -18.26
C GLU A 93 -2.38 -2.35 -17.05
N LEU A 94 -2.04 -1.08 -17.16
CA LEU A 94 -2.31 -0.03 -16.17
C LEU A 94 -3.05 1.14 -16.81
N TYR A 95 -3.81 1.88 -16.01
CA TYR A 95 -4.27 3.21 -16.40
C TYR A 95 -3.81 4.26 -15.39
N ARG A 96 -3.63 5.49 -15.87
CA ARG A 96 -3.18 6.60 -15.03
C ARG A 96 -4.39 7.28 -14.40
N PHE A 97 -4.63 7.01 -13.11
CA PHE A 97 -5.73 7.62 -12.37
C PHE A 97 -5.45 9.10 -12.01
N GLY A 98 -4.17 9.43 -11.77
CA GLY A 98 -3.78 10.78 -11.41
C GLY A 98 -2.28 11.04 -11.57
N ARG A 99 -1.80 12.18 -11.07
CA ARG A 99 -0.38 12.51 -11.14
C ARG A 99 0.44 11.54 -10.30
N GLY A 100 1.17 10.64 -10.97
CA GLY A 100 2.04 9.66 -10.33
C GLY A 100 1.30 8.50 -9.67
N LEU A 101 0.00 8.33 -9.89
CA LEU A 101 -0.82 7.22 -9.41
C LEU A 101 -1.33 6.42 -10.61
N TYR A 102 -1.10 5.12 -10.58
CA TYR A 102 -1.47 4.15 -11.62
C TYR A 102 -2.26 3.02 -10.99
N VAL A 103 -3.19 2.46 -11.71
CA VAL A 103 -4.11 1.41 -11.25
C VAL A 103 -4.10 0.28 -12.28
N ARG A 104 -4.16 -0.96 -11.83
CA ARG A 104 -4.31 -2.13 -12.70
C ARG A 104 -5.69 -2.12 -13.36
N CYS A 105 -5.76 -2.29 -14.66
CA CYS A 105 -7.03 -2.30 -15.41
C CYS A 105 -8.00 -3.41 -14.97
N SER A 106 -7.51 -4.47 -14.33
CA SER A 106 -8.32 -5.57 -13.79
C SER A 106 -8.73 -5.38 -12.32
N ALA A 107 -8.26 -4.32 -11.65
CA ALA A 107 -8.63 -4.06 -10.26
C ALA A 107 -10.04 -3.49 -10.18
N TRP A 108 -10.80 -3.89 -9.15
CA TRP A 108 -12.09 -3.26 -8.83
C TRP A 108 -11.84 -1.81 -8.44
N GLU A 109 -12.53 -0.89 -9.13
CA GLU A 109 -12.39 0.54 -8.85
C GLU A 109 -13.04 0.87 -7.50
N ASP A 110 -12.20 1.20 -6.52
CA ASP A 110 -12.64 1.79 -5.26
C ASP A 110 -12.43 3.30 -5.34
N ASP A 111 -13.42 4.01 -5.85
CA ASP A 111 -13.38 5.46 -6.03
C ASP A 111 -13.00 6.20 -4.73
N PHE A 112 -13.46 5.71 -3.57
CA PHE A 112 -13.15 6.35 -2.28
C PHE A 112 -11.66 6.21 -1.94
N SER A 113 -11.11 5.02 -2.05
CA SER A 113 -9.67 4.80 -1.81
C SER A 113 -8.82 5.57 -2.81
N LEU A 114 -9.14 5.48 -4.11
CA LEU A 114 -8.39 6.15 -5.18
C LEU A 114 -8.39 7.68 -5.03
N LEU A 115 -9.54 8.28 -4.74
CA LEU A 115 -9.64 9.72 -4.51
C LEU A 115 -8.84 10.15 -3.28
N GLN A 116 -8.88 9.38 -2.21
CA GLN A 116 -8.11 9.72 -1.01
C GLN A 116 -6.60 9.53 -1.18
N ARG A 117 -6.16 8.55 -1.99
CA ARG A 117 -4.74 8.42 -2.38
C ARG A 117 -4.30 9.59 -3.27
N ARG A 118 -5.12 10.00 -4.20
CA ARG A 118 -4.85 11.16 -5.07
C ARG A 118 -4.76 12.44 -4.27
N TYR A 119 -5.66 12.62 -3.31
CA TYR A 119 -5.73 13.78 -2.43
C TYR A 119 -5.40 13.40 -0.99
N GLY A 120 -4.15 13.06 -0.74
CA GLY A 120 -3.67 12.48 0.52
C GLY A 120 -3.99 13.25 1.80
N ARG A 121 -4.46 14.51 1.70
CA ARG A 121 -4.96 15.32 2.81
C ARG A 121 -6.49 15.43 2.86
N GLY A 122 -7.23 14.78 1.97
CA GLY A 122 -8.69 14.78 2.00
C GLY A 122 -9.24 13.88 3.09
N ILE A 123 -10.23 14.35 3.83
CA ILE A 123 -11.03 13.57 4.77
C ILE A 123 -12.47 13.63 4.30
N TYR A 124 -13.15 12.49 4.16
CA TYR A 124 -14.56 12.47 3.80
C TYR A 124 -15.43 13.11 4.88
N SER A 125 -16.39 13.92 4.47
CA SER A 125 -17.19 14.74 5.38
C SER A 125 -18.62 14.90 4.89
N ASN A 126 -19.50 15.46 5.70
CA ASN A 126 -20.91 15.75 5.41
C ASN A 126 -21.68 14.53 4.85
N ASP A 127 -22.44 14.70 3.77
CA ASP A 127 -23.27 13.64 3.18
C ASP A 127 -22.47 12.39 2.81
N THR A 128 -21.23 12.55 2.35
CA THR A 128 -20.35 11.43 2.04
C THR A 128 -19.92 10.68 3.30
N ALA A 129 -19.66 11.38 4.39
CA ALA A 129 -19.36 10.73 5.67
C ALA A 129 -20.58 9.99 6.21
N LEU A 130 -21.78 10.57 6.15
CA LEU A 130 -23.02 9.89 6.57
C LEU A 130 -23.26 8.60 5.77
N TYR A 131 -23.05 8.64 4.45
CA TYR A 131 -23.14 7.46 3.60
C TYR A 131 -22.12 6.38 4.00
N LEU A 132 -20.85 6.75 4.14
CA LEU A 132 -19.76 5.84 4.49
C LEU A 132 -19.90 5.24 5.90
N LEU A 133 -20.50 5.98 6.83
CA LEU A 133 -20.81 5.53 8.19
C LEU A 133 -22.10 4.70 8.28
N GLY A 134 -22.85 4.56 7.17
CA GLY A 134 -24.10 3.78 7.13
C GLY A 134 -25.33 4.50 7.65
N TYR A 135 -25.29 5.83 7.80
CA TYR A 135 -26.43 6.65 8.21
C TYR A 135 -27.26 7.22 7.04
N SER A 136 -26.85 6.93 5.81
CA SER A 136 -27.57 7.30 4.60
C SER A 136 -27.45 6.20 3.56
N ASP A 137 -28.57 5.75 3.01
CA ASP A 137 -28.62 4.76 1.93
C ASP A 137 -28.40 5.41 0.55
N ARG A 138 -28.43 6.74 0.48
CA ARG A 138 -28.27 7.47 -0.76
C ARG A 138 -26.79 7.70 -1.05
N THR A 139 -26.29 7.09 -2.11
CA THR A 139 -24.95 7.39 -2.64
C THR A 139 -24.88 8.87 -3.05
N PRO A 140 -23.90 9.63 -2.54
CA PRO A 140 -23.74 11.04 -2.90
C PRO A 140 -23.42 11.20 -4.38
N ALA A 141 -24.13 12.11 -5.08
CA ALA A 141 -23.83 12.42 -6.48
C ALA A 141 -22.45 13.09 -6.66
N LYS A 142 -21.97 13.76 -5.61
CA LYS A 142 -20.62 14.35 -5.51
C LYS A 142 -20.06 14.01 -4.15
N TYR A 143 -18.79 13.62 -4.11
CA TYR A 143 -18.13 13.34 -2.86
C TYR A 143 -17.67 14.61 -2.16
N THR A 144 -17.99 14.75 -0.89
CA THR A 144 -17.55 15.88 -0.05
C THR A 144 -16.29 15.51 0.70
N MET A 145 -15.25 16.30 0.50
CA MET A 145 -13.98 16.14 1.20
C MET A 145 -13.56 17.45 1.85
N THR A 146 -13.09 17.35 3.09
CA THR A 146 -12.54 18.48 3.85
C THR A 146 -11.01 18.46 3.81
N PHE A 147 -10.43 19.63 3.61
CA PHE A 147 -8.99 19.87 3.54
C PHE A 147 -8.58 20.95 4.54
N PRO A 148 -7.32 20.95 5.01
CA PRO A 148 -6.82 22.06 5.81
C PRO A 148 -6.73 23.34 4.99
N LYS A 149 -6.99 24.49 5.63
CA LYS A 149 -6.80 25.82 5.02
C LYS A 149 -5.38 25.95 4.48
N GLY A 150 -5.23 26.47 3.27
CA GLY A 150 -3.93 26.55 2.59
C GLY A 150 -3.57 25.33 1.71
N TYR A 151 -4.32 24.23 1.81
CA TYR A 151 -4.14 23.14 0.84
C TYR A 151 -4.63 23.56 -0.55
N ASN A 152 -3.71 23.54 -1.50
CA ASN A 152 -4.01 23.89 -2.89
C ASN A 152 -3.64 22.73 -3.80
N ALA A 153 -4.65 22.16 -4.46
CA ALA A 153 -4.49 21.20 -5.55
C ALA A 153 -5.36 21.68 -6.72
N PRO A 154 -4.76 22.18 -7.80
CA PRO A 154 -5.51 22.71 -8.95
C PRO A 154 -6.49 21.69 -9.54
N SER A 155 -6.15 20.40 -9.49
CA SER A 155 -7.00 19.31 -9.97
C SER A 155 -8.28 19.12 -9.19
N LEU A 156 -8.41 19.63 -7.95
CA LEU A 156 -9.65 19.55 -7.16
C LEU A 156 -10.86 20.19 -7.86
N ARG A 157 -10.62 21.18 -8.71
CA ARG A 157 -11.70 21.88 -9.45
C ARG A 157 -12.24 21.06 -10.63
N GLN A 158 -11.47 20.07 -11.08
CA GLN A 158 -11.82 19.24 -12.25
C GLN A 158 -12.53 17.94 -11.83
N GLU A 159 -12.53 17.64 -10.55
CA GLU A 159 -13.17 16.43 -10.01
C GLU A 159 -14.62 16.68 -9.63
N ASN A 160 -15.38 15.59 -9.58
CA ASN A 160 -16.76 15.63 -9.07
C ASN A 160 -16.77 15.68 -7.52
N LEU A 161 -16.05 16.66 -6.95
CA LEU A 161 -15.84 16.84 -5.52
C LEU A 161 -16.44 18.15 -5.02
N ILE A 162 -17.06 18.09 -3.84
CA ILE A 162 -17.38 19.25 -3.02
C ILE A 162 -16.21 19.43 -2.04
N VAL A 163 -15.50 20.55 -2.18
CA VAL A 163 -14.30 20.84 -1.39
C VAL A 163 -14.64 21.78 -0.25
N ARG A 164 -14.47 21.32 0.99
CA ARG A 164 -14.54 22.13 2.19
C ARG A 164 -13.16 22.44 2.74
N ARG A 165 -12.99 23.56 3.42
CA ARG A 165 -11.73 23.97 4.03
C ARG A 165 -11.93 24.39 5.47
N VAL A 166 -11.14 23.81 6.37
CA VAL A 166 -11.17 24.13 7.81
C VAL A 166 -9.80 24.60 8.28
N VAL A 167 -9.78 25.33 9.37
CA VAL A 167 -8.53 25.75 10.02
C VAL A 167 -7.75 24.53 10.49
N PRO A 168 -6.40 24.57 10.50
CA PRO A 168 -5.58 23.41 10.83
C PRO A 168 -5.90 22.81 12.20
N GLU A 169 -6.26 23.62 13.18
CA GLU A 169 -6.58 23.20 14.55
C GLU A 169 -7.80 22.28 14.59
N ASN A 170 -8.78 22.50 13.71
CA ASN A 170 -10.01 21.73 13.65
C ASN A 170 -9.96 20.60 12.63
N TYR A 171 -8.89 20.52 11.82
CA TYR A 171 -8.82 19.58 10.71
C TYR A 171 -8.73 18.12 11.16
N MET A 172 -7.96 17.84 12.21
CA MET A 172 -7.77 16.47 12.72
C MET A 172 -8.85 16.07 13.74
N PHE A 173 -9.67 17.02 14.19
CA PHE A 173 -10.69 16.75 15.21
C PHE A 173 -11.82 15.90 14.63
N GLY A 174 -12.14 14.78 15.29
CA GLY A 174 -13.18 13.83 14.85
C GLY A 174 -12.77 13.00 13.64
N GLN A 175 -11.48 12.94 13.25
CA GLN A 175 -11.03 12.05 12.20
C GLN A 175 -10.99 10.60 12.69
N THR A 176 -11.59 9.70 11.92
CA THR A 176 -11.52 8.26 12.12
C THR A 176 -11.14 7.55 10.82
N GLN A 177 -10.86 6.26 10.91
CA GLN A 177 -10.57 5.41 9.76
C GLN A 177 -11.58 4.27 9.72
N ILE A 178 -12.16 4.05 8.55
CA ILE A 178 -13.12 2.98 8.30
C ILE A 178 -12.73 2.23 7.03
N ALA A 179 -13.35 1.07 6.81
CA ALA A 179 -13.27 0.40 5.53
C ALA A 179 -14.22 1.07 4.51
N SER A 180 -13.75 1.28 3.28
CA SER A 180 -14.60 1.66 2.15
C SER A 180 -15.57 0.51 1.81
N PRO A 181 -16.56 0.72 0.96
CA PRO A 181 -17.41 -0.37 0.45
C PRO A 181 -16.63 -1.53 -0.20
N SER A 182 -15.44 -1.27 -0.71
CA SER A 182 -14.52 -2.28 -1.28
C SER A 182 -13.50 -2.84 -0.26
N GLY A 183 -13.59 -2.45 1.02
CA GLY A 183 -12.75 -2.97 2.11
C GLY A 183 -11.43 -2.24 2.33
N ASN A 184 -11.10 -1.20 1.55
CA ASN A 184 -9.86 -0.44 1.71
C ASN A 184 -9.97 0.60 2.84
N PRO A 185 -8.89 0.84 3.62
CA PRO A 185 -8.91 1.83 4.69
C PRO A 185 -8.99 3.25 4.14
N ILE A 186 -10.01 3.99 4.57
CA ILE A 186 -10.24 5.40 4.22
C ILE A 186 -10.46 6.25 5.46
N ARG A 187 -10.14 7.54 5.36
CA ARG A 187 -10.32 8.52 6.44
C ARG A 187 -11.63 9.25 6.25
N VAL A 188 -12.39 9.32 7.30
CA VAL A 188 -13.71 9.98 7.39
C VAL A 188 -13.82 10.73 8.70
N TYR A 189 -14.64 11.75 8.78
CA TYR A 189 -15.03 12.31 10.07
C TYR A 189 -16.06 11.40 10.76
N ASP A 190 -15.98 11.31 12.09
CA ASP A 190 -16.94 10.60 12.91
C ASP A 190 -18.36 11.22 12.81
N LEU A 191 -19.34 10.54 13.39
CA LEU A 191 -20.74 10.96 13.30
C LEU A 191 -20.96 12.31 13.98
N GLU A 192 -20.39 12.51 15.18
CA GLU A 192 -20.56 13.70 15.99
C GLU A 192 -20.02 14.93 15.25
N ARG A 193 -18.83 14.84 14.71
CA ARG A 193 -18.23 15.88 13.90
C ARG A 193 -19.02 16.14 12.64
N THR A 194 -19.46 15.10 11.96
CA THR A 194 -20.23 15.20 10.71
C THR A 194 -21.56 15.92 10.93
N LEU A 195 -22.28 15.59 12.01
CA LEU A 195 -23.53 16.27 12.37
C LEU A 195 -23.30 17.74 12.69
N CYS A 196 -22.27 18.05 13.48
CA CYS A 196 -21.91 19.43 13.79
C CYS A 196 -21.58 20.24 12.52
N ASP A 197 -20.86 19.66 11.57
CA ASP A 197 -20.49 20.32 10.32
C ASP A 197 -21.70 20.55 9.40
N ILE A 198 -22.68 19.64 9.37
CA ILE A 198 -23.92 19.77 8.60
C ILE A 198 -24.81 20.86 9.20
N LEU A 199 -24.96 20.89 10.54
CA LEU A 199 -25.78 21.89 11.21
C LEU A 199 -25.19 23.31 11.14
N ARG A 200 -23.90 23.41 10.97
CA ARG A 200 -23.21 24.69 10.85
C ARG A 200 -23.30 25.31 9.44
N GLY A 201 -23.59 24.52 8.40
CA GLY A 201 -23.74 24.94 7.01
C GLY A 201 -22.44 24.89 6.24
#